data_4f015180e8815fd75b6d07aee4062683
#
_entry.id   4f015180e8815fd75b6d07aee4062683
#
_cell.length_a   1.000
_cell.length_b   1.000
_cell.length_c   1.000
_cell.angle_alpha   90.00
_cell.angle_beta   90.00
_cell.angle_gamma   90.00
#
_symmetry.space_group_name_H-M   'P 1'
#
loop_
_entity.id
_entity.type
_entity.pdbx_description
1 polymer ?
#
loop_
_entity_poly.entity_id
_entity_poly.type
_entity_poly.pdbx_seq_one_letter_code
_entity_poly.pdbx_strand_id
1 'polypeptide(L)'
;MLAAARQPPSVTALRFGHLWNGTRLIDDATLVVIGNKIAAVSTGAAPVPPGAREIDLRKYTAIPGLIDLHTHMTYYWNRDPATTARQPVTPRRTPPQTAEVSFENARRTFETGVTTVRDLGAGGGADYLMRDAVNTGEKVGPRMFVAGAGLSAPRNGANTIDQWRQLVEQRVQAGSDWIKVYGSRGSYESVDTTQTLTLDEMKAIVEAGHAAKRPVAIHSYGASGVHDAVFAGADSIEHGIEIDDDTFKEMVKRGTVWVPTVDHNRYYVDARDDFGFAPDAIPPLQTYIQKSFQSTKRAFELGVKLGMGSDAVYSGFGQNTGELRWFVKAGMTPAQALATATTTAAALLGHEKDLGQIAAGFHADIVAIEGEPLKNIEDAIKGVKWVMKEGQVVVDKR
;
A
#
# COMPACT_ATOMS: atom_id res chain seq x y z
N MET A 1 22.92 -37.60 6.15
CA MET A 1 22.14 -36.70 5.29
C MET A 1 23.08 -35.79 4.55
N LEU A 2 23.24 -35.95 3.24
CA LEU A 2 24.06 -35.07 2.40
C LEU A 2 23.30 -33.71 2.34
N ALA A 3 23.92 -32.64 2.79
CA ALA A 3 23.42 -31.31 2.60
C ALA A 3 23.30 -31.02 1.10
N ALA A 4 22.11 -30.80 0.58
CA ALA A 4 21.92 -30.41 -0.80
C ALA A 4 22.78 -29.15 -1.04
N ALA A 5 23.71 -29.21 -1.97
CA ALA A 5 24.53 -28.08 -2.36
C ALA A 5 23.58 -26.96 -2.82
N ARG A 6 23.56 -25.84 -2.11
CA ARG A 6 22.78 -24.63 -2.51
C ARG A 6 23.30 -24.20 -3.89
N GLN A 7 22.43 -24.19 -4.88
CA GLN A 7 22.79 -23.59 -6.17
C GLN A 7 23.29 -22.16 -5.94
N PRO A 8 24.34 -21.74 -6.65
CA PRO A 8 24.80 -20.37 -6.56
C PRO A 8 23.66 -19.41 -6.91
N PRO A 9 23.56 -18.27 -6.22
CA PRO A 9 22.49 -17.29 -6.48
C PRO A 9 22.54 -16.82 -7.94
N SER A 10 21.38 -16.68 -8.56
CA SER A 10 21.28 -16.17 -9.93
C SER A 10 21.85 -14.76 -10.02
N VAL A 11 22.60 -14.49 -11.09
CA VAL A 11 23.14 -13.16 -11.39
C VAL A 11 22.41 -12.62 -12.62
N THR A 12 21.81 -11.44 -12.50
CA THR A 12 21.10 -10.76 -13.59
C THR A 12 21.63 -9.35 -13.76
N ALA A 13 21.94 -8.95 -14.98
CA ALA A 13 22.27 -7.58 -15.34
C ALA A 13 21.11 -6.95 -16.10
N LEU A 14 20.67 -5.77 -15.66
CA LEU A 14 19.59 -4.98 -16.27
C LEU A 14 20.18 -3.70 -16.84
N ARG A 15 19.81 -3.33 -18.07
CA ARG A 15 20.24 -2.09 -18.69
C ARG A 15 19.03 -1.20 -18.96
N PHE A 16 19.08 0.06 -18.48
CA PHE A 16 18.00 1.04 -18.64
C PHE A 16 18.52 2.32 -19.28
N GLY A 17 17.73 2.95 -20.16
CA GLY A 17 18.04 4.28 -20.68
C GLY A 17 17.99 5.34 -19.60
N HIS A 18 16.97 5.25 -18.70
CA HIS A 18 16.81 6.13 -17.55
C HIS A 18 16.46 5.31 -16.32
N LEU A 19 16.95 5.73 -15.16
CA LEU A 19 16.69 5.12 -13.87
C LEU A 19 16.49 6.21 -12.81
N TRP A 20 15.30 6.28 -12.24
CA TRP A 20 15.07 7.03 -11.00
C TRP A 20 15.26 6.10 -9.81
N ASN A 21 16.26 6.37 -8.99
CA ASN A 21 16.63 5.47 -7.91
C ASN A 21 15.85 5.68 -6.59
N GLY A 22 14.82 6.54 -6.62
CA GLY A 22 14.07 6.96 -5.44
C GLY A 22 14.44 8.38 -4.96
N THR A 23 15.59 8.92 -5.40
CA THR A 23 16.07 10.26 -5.05
C THR A 23 16.60 11.05 -6.22
N ARG A 24 17.24 10.40 -7.20
CA ARG A 24 17.84 11.06 -8.36
C ARG A 24 17.66 10.23 -9.63
N LEU A 25 17.67 10.91 -10.76
CA LEU A 25 17.69 10.29 -12.10
C LEU A 25 19.14 9.95 -12.48
N ILE A 26 19.32 8.78 -13.09
CA ILE A 26 20.57 8.27 -13.63
C ILE A 26 20.32 7.87 -15.08
N ASP A 27 21.07 8.43 -16.00
CA ASP A 27 21.00 8.08 -17.41
C ASP A 27 21.93 6.92 -17.73
N ASP A 28 21.54 6.09 -18.72
CA ASP A 28 22.28 4.92 -19.18
C ASP A 28 22.75 4.02 -18.00
N ALA A 29 21.77 3.52 -17.24
CA ALA A 29 22.05 2.78 -16.02
C ALA A 29 22.21 1.27 -16.25
N THR A 30 23.24 0.68 -15.61
CA THR A 30 23.41 -0.76 -15.50
C THR A 30 23.24 -1.20 -14.04
N LEU A 31 22.33 -2.15 -13.79
CA LEU A 31 22.12 -2.76 -12.49
C LEU A 31 22.61 -4.21 -12.52
N VAL A 32 23.25 -4.62 -11.42
CA VAL A 32 23.58 -6.04 -11.17
C VAL A 32 22.75 -6.52 -9.99
N VAL A 33 21.97 -7.57 -10.21
CA VAL A 33 21.15 -8.24 -9.19
C VAL A 33 21.77 -9.61 -8.90
N ILE A 34 21.99 -9.93 -7.62
CA ILE A 34 22.46 -11.22 -7.15
C ILE A 34 21.45 -11.80 -6.17
N GLY A 35 20.82 -12.90 -6.55
CA GLY A 35 19.70 -13.47 -5.79
C GLY A 35 18.54 -12.47 -5.69
N ASN A 36 18.17 -12.07 -4.47
CA ASN A 36 17.06 -11.12 -4.22
C ASN A 36 17.51 -9.68 -3.94
N LYS A 37 18.81 -9.36 -4.10
CA LYS A 37 19.37 -8.05 -3.75
C LYS A 37 20.03 -7.37 -4.95
N ILE A 38 19.97 -6.04 -4.96
CA ILE A 38 20.75 -5.20 -5.87
C ILE A 38 22.19 -5.20 -5.35
N ALA A 39 23.12 -5.71 -6.17
CA ALA A 39 24.54 -5.74 -5.83
C ALA A 39 25.26 -4.45 -6.25
N ALA A 40 24.89 -3.87 -7.40
CA ALA A 40 25.50 -2.65 -7.90
C ALA A 40 24.54 -1.87 -8.79
N VAL A 41 24.72 -0.55 -8.80
CA VAL A 41 24.12 0.41 -9.73
C VAL A 41 25.23 1.28 -10.30
N SER A 42 25.35 1.34 -11.62
CA SER A 42 26.41 2.11 -12.32
C SER A 42 25.83 2.85 -13.51
N THR A 43 26.57 3.86 -13.99
CA THR A 43 26.26 4.58 -15.23
C THR A 43 27.06 3.99 -16.39
N GLY A 44 26.52 4.05 -17.60
CA GLY A 44 27.15 3.56 -18.82
C GLY A 44 27.21 2.05 -18.92
N ALA A 45 27.96 1.58 -19.91
CA ALA A 45 28.19 0.16 -20.18
C ALA A 45 29.15 -0.47 -19.15
N ALA A 46 28.74 -0.55 -17.88
CA ALA A 46 29.55 -1.19 -16.86
C ALA A 46 29.78 -2.69 -17.16
N PRO A 47 30.93 -3.24 -16.75
CA PRO A 47 31.20 -4.66 -16.90
C PRO A 47 30.12 -5.50 -16.23
N VAL A 48 29.60 -6.47 -16.97
CA VAL A 48 28.63 -7.44 -16.45
C VAL A 48 29.40 -8.64 -15.91
N PRO A 49 29.07 -9.17 -14.73
CA PRO A 49 29.72 -10.36 -14.20
C PRO A 49 29.65 -11.55 -15.19
N PRO A 50 30.70 -12.34 -15.34
CA PRO A 50 30.69 -13.52 -16.19
C PRO A 50 29.53 -14.47 -15.83
N GLY A 51 28.78 -14.92 -16.85
CA GLY A 51 27.63 -15.80 -16.66
C GLY A 51 26.34 -15.14 -16.20
N ALA A 52 26.31 -13.83 -16.05
CA ALA A 52 25.07 -13.11 -15.72
C ALA A 52 24.07 -13.14 -16.90
N ARG A 53 22.80 -13.31 -16.58
CA ARG A 53 21.71 -13.12 -17.55
C ARG A 53 21.53 -11.63 -17.82
N GLU A 54 21.75 -11.18 -19.05
CA GLU A 54 21.50 -9.80 -19.42
C GLU A 54 20.06 -9.61 -19.91
N ILE A 55 19.41 -8.51 -19.43
CA ILE A 55 18.08 -8.09 -19.88
C ILE A 55 18.18 -6.62 -20.33
N ASP A 56 17.94 -6.40 -21.62
CA ASP A 56 17.93 -5.05 -22.20
C ASP A 56 16.57 -4.39 -22.01
N LEU A 57 16.56 -3.33 -21.21
CA LEU A 57 15.40 -2.50 -20.88
C LEU A 57 15.65 -1.02 -21.21
N ARG A 58 16.61 -0.71 -22.11
CA ARG A 58 17.03 0.68 -22.40
C ARG A 58 15.95 1.59 -22.98
N LYS A 59 14.90 1.01 -23.56
CA LYS A 59 13.74 1.80 -24.01
C LYS A 59 12.78 2.23 -22.88
N TYR A 60 13.04 1.81 -21.64
CA TYR A 60 12.20 2.07 -20.49
C TYR A 60 12.92 2.90 -19.43
N THR A 61 12.13 3.56 -18.59
CA THR A 61 12.59 4.20 -17.35
C THR A 61 12.40 3.25 -16.18
N ALA A 62 13.48 2.96 -15.44
CA ALA A 62 13.40 2.21 -14.19
C ALA A 62 12.94 3.10 -13.04
N ILE A 63 12.07 2.56 -12.18
CA ILE A 63 11.74 3.12 -10.86
C ILE A 63 11.81 2.00 -9.81
N PRO A 64 11.94 2.32 -8.50
CA PRO A 64 11.80 1.30 -7.45
C PRO A 64 10.43 0.62 -7.51
N GLY A 65 10.35 -0.62 -7.07
CA GLY A 65 9.08 -1.28 -6.83
C GLY A 65 8.20 -0.43 -5.93
N LEU A 66 6.95 -0.19 -6.35
CA LEU A 66 6.02 0.66 -5.64
C LEU A 66 5.47 -0.05 -4.39
N ILE A 67 5.13 0.74 -3.39
CA ILE A 67 4.55 0.31 -2.12
C ILE A 67 3.16 0.91 -2.00
N ASP A 68 2.17 0.05 -1.80
CA ASP A 68 0.78 0.44 -1.53
C ASP A 68 0.50 0.27 -0.03
N LEU A 69 0.31 1.38 0.67
CA LEU A 69 0.17 1.43 2.12
C LEU A 69 -1.22 1.08 2.65
N HIS A 70 -2.20 0.88 1.76
CA HIS A 70 -3.55 0.54 2.17
C HIS A 70 -4.22 -0.35 1.14
N THR A 71 -4.31 -1.63 1.43
CA THR A 71 -5.02 -2.62 0.61
C THR A 71 -5.90 -3.52 1.47
N HIS A 72 -6.82 -4.23 0.82
CA HIS A 72 -7.61 -5.32 1.37
C HIS A 72 -7.48 -6.54 0.46
N MET A 73 -6.28 -7.15 0.42
CA MET A 73 -5.89 -8.19 -0.53
C MET A 73 -6.86 -9.38 -0.59
N THR A 74 -7.54 -9.66 0.53
CA THR A 74 -8.48 -10.78 0.64
C THR A 74 -9.90 -10.47 0.17
N TYR A 75 -10.19 -9.23 -0.22
CA TYR A 75 -11.49 -8.81 -0.75
C TYR A 75 -11.55 -9.14 -2.24
N TYR A 76 -11.85 -10.41 -2.54
CA TYR A 76 -11.88 -10.96 -3.89
C TYR A 76 -13.28 -11.04 -4.45
N TRP A 77 -13.43 -10.63 -5.71
CA TRP A 77 -14.61 -10.84 -6.54
C TRP A 77 -14.17 -11.35 -7.93
N ASN A 78 -14.87 -12.38 -8.42
CA ASN A 78 -14.56 -13.01 -9.70
C ASN A 78 -15.00 -12.18 -10.92
N ARG A 79 -15.62 -11.02 -10.69
CA ARG A 79 -16.18 -10.12 -11.72
C ARG A 79 -17.26 -10.79 -12.58
N ASP A 80 -18.00 -11.73 -12.02
CA ASP A 80 -19.15 -12.34 -12.68
C ASP A 80 -20.25 -11.28 -12.85
N PRO A 81 -20.64 -10.94 -14.11
CA PRO A 81 -21.66 -9.92 -14.36
C PRO A 81 -23.04 -10.26 -13.82
N ALA A 82 -23.31 -11.53 -13.45
CA ALA A 82 -24.54 -11.92 -12.77
C ALA A 82 -24.55 -11.61 -11.27
N THR A 83 -23.45 -11.11 -10.73
CA THR A 83 -23.27 -10.79 -9.30
C THR A 83 -22.76 -9.36 -9.13
N THR A 84 -22.73 -8.88 -7.88
CA THR A 84 -22.02 -7.65 -7.52
C THR A 84 -20.90 -7.97 -6.54
N ALA A 85 -19.91 -7.09 -6.43
CA ALA A 85 -18.80 -7.22 -5.51
C ALA A 85 -19.23 -7.37 -4.04
N ARG A 86 -20.41 -6.85 -3.69
CA ARG A 86 -20.99 -6.88 -2.34
C ARG A 86 -21.81 -8.11 -2.02
N GLN A 87 -22.15 -8.93 -3.02
CA GLN A 87 -22.96 -10.13 -2.77
C GLN A 87 -22.18 -11.15 -1.95
N PRO A 88 -22.79 -11.69 -0.89
CA PRO A 88 -22.17 -12.76 -0.14
C PRO A 88 -21.90 -13.98 -1.01
N VAL A 89 -20.69 -14.50 -0.95
CA VAL A 89 -20.37 -15.80 -1.59
C VAL A 89 -21.04 -16.92 -0.81
N THR A 90 -21.82 -17.74 -1.49
CA THR A 90 -22.52 -18.89 -0.89
C THR A 90 -22.10 -20.18 -1.61
N PRO A 91 -21.58 -21.20 -0.90
CA PRO A 91 -21.25 -21.22 0.53
C PRO A 91 -20.08 -20.26 0.86
N ARG A 92 -20.03 -19.79 2.11
CA ARG A 92 -18.97 -18.88 2.56
C ARG A 92 -17.61 -19.58 2.47
N ARG A 93 -16.60 -18.90 1.88
CA ARG A 93 -15.24 -19.43 1.79
C ARG A 93 -14.60 -19.54 3.18
N THR A 94 -13.84 -20.61 3.38
CA THR A 94 -12.91 -20.73 4.50
C THR A 94 -11.71 -19.77 4.32
N PRO A 95 -10.95 -19.43 5.38
CA PRO A 95 -9.77 -18.59 5.24
C PRO A 95 -8.74 -19.09 4.20
N PRO A 96 -8.39 -20.39 4.13
CA PRO A 96 -7.51 -20.91 3.08
C PRO A 96 -8.10 -20.74 1.67
N GLN A 97 -9.40 -20.99 1.46
CA GLN A 97 -10.06 -20.79 0.17
C GLN A 97 -10.08 -19.30 -0.22
N THR A 98 -10.26 -18.41 0.77
CA THR A 98 -10.20 -16.96 0.54
C THR A 98 -8.79 -16.55 0.13
N ALA A 99 -7.76 -16.99 0.84
CA ALA A 99 -6.37 -16.73 0.50
C ALA A 99 -6.03 -17.21 -0.91
N GLU A 100 -6.42 -18.43 -1.28
CA GLU A 100 -6.14 -18.99 -2.60
C GLU A 100 -6.70 -18.16 -3.75
N VAL A 101 -8.00 -17.79 -3.71
CA VAL A 101 -8.61 -16.98 -4.78
C VAL A 101 -8.05 -15.56 -4.81
N SER A 102 -7.55 -15.06 -3.69
CA SER A 102 -7.03 -13.69 -3.55
C SER A 102 -5.64 -13.51 -4.17
N PHE A 103 -4.95 -14.58 -4.56
CA PHE A 103 -3.72 -14.47 -5.36
C PHE A 103 -3.96 -13.87 -6.76
N GLU A 104 -5.20 -13.87 -7.25
CA GLU A 104 -5.56 -13.10 -8.44
C GLU A 104 -5.45 -11.58 -8.18
N ASN A 105 -5.83 -11.10 -6.98
CA ASN A 105 -5.61 -9.72 -6.57
C ASN A 105 -4.10 -9.39 -6.51
N ALA A 106 -3.28 -10.32 -5.99
CA ALA A 106 -1.82 -10.19 -5.96
C ALA A 106 -1.22 -10.06 -7.37
N ARG A 107 -1.68 -10.88 -8.32
CA ARG A 107 -1.27 -10.80 -9.72
C ARG A 107 -1.61 -9.44 -10.33
N ARG A 108 -2.84 -8.94 -10.14
CA ARG A 108 -3.28 -7.63 -10.63
C ARG A 108 -2.51 -6.49 -9.99
N THR A 109 -2.15 -6.61 -8.72
CA THR A 109 -1.33 -5.64 -7.99
C THR A 109 0.06 -5.51 -8.64
N PHE A 110 0.71 -6.61 -9.01
CA PHE A 110 1.99 -6.56 -9.73
C PHE A 110 1.91 -5.83 -11.07
N GLU A 111 0.78 -5.93 -11.78
CA GLU A 111 0.59 -5.28 -13.08
C GLU A 111 0.60 -3.75 -12.98
N THR A 112 0.44 -3.19 -11.78
CA THR A 112 0.55 -1.75 -11.49
C THR A 112 1.94 -1.33 -11.01
N GLY A 113 2.91 -2.24 -10.95
CA GLY A 113 4.25 -1.98 -10.44
C GLY A 113 4.40 -2.02 -8.91
N VAL A 114 3.33 -2.36 -8.20
CA VAL A 114 3.35 -2.50 -6.74
C VAL A 114 3.95 -3.85 -6.37
N THR A 115 5.07 -3.85 -5.63
CA THR A 115 5.80 -5.05 -5.18
C THR A 115 5.68 -5.29 -3.68
N THR A 116 5.19 -4.31 -2.94
CA THR A 116 4.95 -4.38 -1.49
C THR A 116 3.60 -3.76 -1.15
N VAL A 117 2.85 -4.38 -0.25
CA VAL A 117 1.56 -3.89 0.23
C VAL A 117 1.50 -3.91 1.75
N ARG A 118 0.76 -2.95 2.33
CA ARG A 118 0.27 -3.02 3.70
C ARG A 118 -1.23 -3.32 3.63
N ASP A 119 -1.62 -4.51 4.11
CA ASP A 119 -3.02 -4.96 4.14
C ASP A 119 -3.66 -4.60 5.47
N LEU A 120 -4.63 -3.70 5.44
CA LEU A 120 -5.22 -3.08 6.63
C LEU A 120 -6.61 -3.59 6.97
N GLY A 121 -6.85 -4.88 6.76
CA GLY A 121 -8.05 -5.50 7.26
C GLY A 121 -8.47 -6.74 6.47
N ALA A 122 -8.48 -7.87 7.16
CA ALA A 122 -8.95 -9.14 6.63
C ALA A 122 -9.73 -9.93 7.68
N GLY A 123 -10.81 -10.57 7.24
CA GLY A 123 -11.58 -11.47 8.09
C GLY A 123 -10.93 -12.87 8.17
N GLY A 124 -10.96 -13.47 9.37
CA GLY A 124 -10.61 -14.87 9.55
C GLY A 124 -9.13 -15.23 9.35
N GLY A 125 -8.24 -14.24 9.20
CA GLY A 125 -6.79 -14.48 9.10
C GLY A 125 -6.31 -14.96 7.71
N ALA A 126 -7.08 -14.74 6.66
CA ALA A 126 -6.69 -15.11 5.30
C ALA A 126 -5.48 -14.31 4.79
N ASP A 127 -5.28 -13.08 5.26
CA ASP A 127 -4.13 -12.23 4.99
C ASP A 127 -2.83 -12.81 5.57
N TYR A 128 -2.87 -13.38 6.79
CA TYR A 128 -1.71 -14.09 7.36
C TYR A 128 -1.30 -15.28 6.48
N LEU A 129 -2.27 -16.06 6.01
CA LEU A 129 -2.01 -17.19 5.12
C LEU A 129 -1.40 -16.75 3.79
N MET A 130 -1.89 -15.65 3.20
CA MET A 130 -1.31 -15.08 1.98
C MET A 130 0.13 -14.61 2.21
N ARG A 131 0.37 -13.81 3.27
CA ARG A 131 1.71 -13.34 3.63
C ARG A 131 2.68 -14.50 3.82
N ASP A 132 2.28 -15.51 4.58
CA ASP A 132 3.16 -16.63 4.92
C ASP A 132 3.46 -17.49 3.69
N ALA A 133 2.50 -17.71 2.79
CA ALA A 133 2.73 -18.40 1.51
C ALA A 133 3.69 -17.62 0.59
N VAL A 134 3.62 -16.28 0.59
CA VAL A 134 4.58 -15.42 -0.14
C VAL A 134 5.97 -15.48 0.50
N ASN A 135 6.06 -15.40 1.82
CA ASN A 135 7.33 -15.40 2.56
C ASN A 135 8.08 -16.73 2.44
N THR A 136 7.36 -17.85 2.37
CA THR A 136 7.95 -19.19 2.15
C THR A 136 8.30 -19.46 0.69
N GLY A 137 7.84 -18.61 -0.24
CA GLY A 137 8.02 -18.81 -1.69
C GLY A 137 7.05 -19.84 -2.28
N GLU A 138 6.07 -20.31 -1.53
CA GLU A 138 5.02 -21.22 -2.02
C GLU A 138 4.15 -20.56 -3.09
N LYS A 139 3.86 -19.27 -2.89
CA LYS A 139 3.09 -18.44 -3.82
C LYS A 139 3.85 -17.19 -4.23
N VAL A 140 3.62 -16.75 -5.46
CA VAL A 140 4.14 -15.48 -5.96
C VAL A 140 3.13 -14.36 -5.65
N GLY A 141 3.59 -13.36 -4.89
CA GLY A 141 2.77 -12.21 -4.49
C GLY A 141 3.64 -11.04 -4.04
N PRO A 142 3.07 -9.83 -3.90
CA PRO A 142 3.79 -8.71 -3.30
C PRO A 142 4.20 -9.06 -1.86
N ARG A 143 5.27 -8.45 -1.38
CA ARG A 143 5.61 -8.49 0.05
C ARG A 143 4.46 -7.88 0.84
N MET A 144 3.99 -8.57 1.88
CA MET A 144 2.81 -8.16 2.63
C MET A 144 3.16 -7.82 4.08
N PHE A 145 2.69 -6.66 4.54
CA PHE A 145 2.59 -6.29 5.94
C PHE A 145 1.11 -6.32 6.32
N VAL A 146 0.72 -7.17 7.27
CA VAL A 146 -0.69 -7.48 7.49
C VAL A 146 -1.17 -7.08 8.90
N ALA A 147 -2.43 -6.66 8.98
CA ALA A 147 -3.04 -6.25 10.23
C ALA A 147 -4.06 -7.27 10.78
N GLY A 148 -4.49 -8.23 9.97
CA GLY A 148 -5.59 -9.11 10.36
C GLY A 148 -6.92 -8.37 10.46
N ALA A 149 -7.80 -8.82 11.34
CA ALA A 149 -9.07 -8.12 11.59
C ALA A 149 -8.83 -6.82 12.37
N GLY A 150 -9.29 -5.69 11.82
CA GLY A 150 -9.19 -4.40 12.50
C GLY A 150 -10.01 -4.34 13.80
N LEU A 151 -9.62 -3.44 14.69
CA LEU A 151 -10.32 -3.17 15.95
C LEU A 151 -11.41 -2.12 15.72
N SER A 152 -12.63 -2.42 16.13
CA SER A 152 -13.82 -1.55 15.99
C SER A 152 -14.55 -1.46 17.31
N ALA A 153 -15.27 -0.36 17.52
CA ALA A 153 -16.23 -0.27 18.61
C ALA A 153 -17.23 -1.44 18.55
N PRO A 154 -17.58 -2.05 19.67
CA PRO A 154 -18.57 -3.12 19.68
C PRO A 154 -19.94 -2.57 19.25
N ARG A 155 -20.77 -3.44 18.63
CA ARG A 155 -22.11 -3.04 18.17
C ARG A 155 -23.02 -2.61 19.33
N ASN A 156 -22.83 -3.22 20.51
CA ASN A 156 -23.57 -2.95 21.73
C ASN A 156 -22.62 -2.71 22.87
N GLY A 157 -22.83 -1.64 23.64
CA GLY A 157 -21.97 -1.28 24.76
C GLY A 157 -20.66 -0.60 24.32
N ALA A 158 -19.68 -0.60 25.21
CA ALA A 158 -18.34 -0.07 24.98
C ALA A 158 -17.31 -1.03 25.58
N ASN A 159 -16.12 -1.09 25.00
CA ASN A 159 -15.00 -1.78 25.61
C ASN A 159 -14.41 -0.93 26.74
N THR A 160 -13.93 -1.60 27.78
CA THR A 160 -13.04 -0.97 28.76
C THR A 160 -11.65 -0.78 28.16
N ILE A 161 -10.86 0.10 28.77
CA ILE A 161 -9.46 0.30 28.37
C ILE A 161 -8.67 -1.02 28.39
N ASP A 162 -8.88 -1.87 29.38
CA ASP A 162 -8.20 -3.16 29.47
C ASP A 162 -8.67 -4.14 28.40
N GLN A 163 -9.93 -4.12 28.00
CA GLN A 163 -10.41 -4.91 26.86
C GLN A 163 -9.75 -4.47 25.54
N TRP A 164 -9.54 -3.17 25.33
CA TRP A 164 -8.81 -2.68 24.17
C TRP A 164 -7.36 -3.17 24.14
N ARG A 165 -6.65 -3.14 25.27
CA ARG A 165 -5.29 -3.70 25.40
C ARG A 165 -5.26 -5.20 25.10
N GLN A 166 -6.22 -5.96 25.63
CA GLN A 166 -6.34 -7.40 25.35
C GLN A 166 -6.60 -7.68 23.86
N LEU A 167 -7.43 -6.87 23.19
CA LEU A 167 -7.67 -7.00 21.74
C LEU A 167 -6.40 -6.75 20.94
N VAL A 168 -5.60 -5.76 21.31
CA VAL A 168 -4.28 -5.51 20.69
C VAL A 168 -3.37 -6.72 20.88
N GLU A 169 -3.27 -7.26 22.11
CA GLU A 169 -2.47 -8.45 22.39
C GLU A 169 -2.89 -9.64 21.54
N GLN A 170 -4.19 -9.89 21.39
CA GLN A 170 -4.71 -10.94 20.50
C GLN A 170 -4.26 -10.76 19.05
N ARG A 171 -4.21 -9.53 18.51
CA ARG A 171 -3.70 -9.25 17.15
C ARG A 171 -2.21 -9.55 17.06
N VAL A 172 -1.43 -9.13 18.06
CA VAL A 172 0.00 -9.42 18.13
C VAL A 172 0.27 -10.93 18.17
N GLN A 173 -0.45 -11.66 19.02
CA GLN A 173 -0.33 -13.13 19.13
C GLN A 173 -0.75 -13.84 17.84
N ALA A 174 -1.71 -13.32 17.09
CA ALA A 174 -2.12 -13.83 15.79
C ALA A 174 -1.08 -13.56 14.69
N GLY A 175 -0.05 -12.73 14.95
CA GLY A 175 1.03 -12.43 14.02
C GLY A 175 0.83 -11.18 13.18
N SER A 176 0.00 -10.22 13.61
CA SER A 176 -0.15 -8.93 12.95
C SER A 176 1.17 -8.16 12.93
N ASP A 177 1.53 -7.59 11.77
CA ASP A 177 2.65 -6.67 11.61
C ASP A 177 2.24 -5.24 12.02
N TRP A 178 0.97 -4.90 11.83
CA TRP A 178 0.34 -3.63 12.14
C TRP A 178 -0.93 -3.83 12.96
N ILE A 179 -1.33 -2.82 13.74
CA ILE A 179 -2.65 -2.78 14.39
C ILE A 179 -3.54 -1.83 13.58
N LYS A 180 -4.63 -2.35 13.01
CA LYS A 180 -5.66 -1.54 12.33
C LYS A 180 -6.78 -1.21 13.29
N VAL A 181 -7.20 0.06 13.30
CA VAL A 181 -8.30 0.58 14.12
C VAL A 181 -9.31 1.30 13.23
N TYR A 182 -10.60 1.10 13.48
CA TYR A 182 -11.70 1.84 12.88
C TYR A 182 -12.21 2.90 13.86
N GLY A 183 -11.69 4.12 13.71
CA GLY A 183 -12.05 5.25 14.58
C GLY A 183 -13.34 5.96 14.20
N SER A 184 -13.89 5.69 13.01
CA SER A 184 -15.17 6.21 12.54
C SER A 184 -15.99 5.17 11.80
N ARG A 185 -17.26 5.49 11.48
CA ARG A 185 -18.19 4.60 10.74
C ARG A 185 -18.01 4.59 9.24
N GLY A 186 -17.39 5.60 8.64
CA GLY A 186 -17.26 5.75 7.19
C GLY A 186 -16.69 4.50 6.52
N SER A 187 -17.18 4.19 5.35
CA SER A 187 -16.76 3.08 4.52
C SER A 187 -17.11 3.36 3.05
N TYR A 188 -16.88 2.39 2.18
CA TYR A 188 -17.29 2.47 0.78
C TYR A 188 -18.82 2.61 0.57
N GLU A 189 -19.63 2.21 1.53
CA GLU A 189 -21.11 2.30 1.45
C GLU A 189 -21.63 3.65 1.92
N SER A 190 -20.87 4.33 2.78
CA SER A 190 -21.32 5.54 3.45
C SER A 190 -20.14 6.39 3.83
N VAL A 191 -20.20 7.66 3.45
CA VAL A 191 -19.24 8.70 3.86
C VAL A 191 -19.57 9.25 5.26
N ASP A 192 -20.06 8.39 6.15
CA ASP A 192 -20.40 8.73 7.54
C ASP A 192 -19.13 9.10 8.33
N THR A 193 -19.07 10.32 8.83
CA THR A 193 -17.93 10.85 9.57
C THR A 193 -18.04 10.64 11.09
N THR A 194 -19.07 9.91 11.55
CA THR A 194 -19.31 9.69 12.99
C THR A 194 -18.15 8.95 13.63
N GLN A 195 -17.48 9.61 14.58
CA GLN A 195 -16.42 9.02 15.38
C GLN A 195 -17.01 7.93 16.30
N THR A 196 -16.31 6.80 16.42
CA THR A 196 -16.77 5.62 17.17
C THR A 196 -15.89 5.29 18.38
N LEU A 197 -14.70 5.84 18.46
CA LEU A 197 -13.74 5.65 19.54
C LEU A 197 -13.36 7.00 20.13
N THR A 198 -13.27 7.08 21.44
CA THR A 198 -12.76 8.28 22.14
C THR A 198 -11.25 8.39 22.04
N LEU A 199 -10.71 9.59 22.29
CA LEU A 199 -9.27 9.83 22.38
C LEU A 199 -8.57 8.85 23.36
N ASP A 200 -9.17 8.60 24.52
CA ASP A 200 -8.57 7.72 25.55
C ASP A 200 -8.53 6.26 25.10
N GLU A 201 -9.56 5.79 24.39
CA GLU A 201 -9.57 4.45 23.78
C GLU A 201 -8.50 4.33 22.69
N MET A 202 -8.40 5.32 21.80
CA MET A 202 -7.35 5.36 20.78
C MET A 202 -5.95 5.39 21.40
N LYS A 203 -5.72 6.19 22.45
CA LYS A 203 -4.44 6.21 23.20
C LYS A 203 -4.09 4.85 23.77
N ALA A 204 -5.04 4.20 24.42
CA ALA A 204 -4.80 2.88 25.02
C ALA A 204 -4.41 1.83 23.97
N ILE A 205 -5.04 1.87 22.80
CA ILE A 205 -4.72 1.00 21.66
C ILE A 205 -3.31 1.30 21.11
N VAL A 206 -3.00 2.58 20.89
CA VAL A 206 -1.69 3.02 20.36
C VAL A 206 -0.58 2.65 21.34
N GLU A 207 -0.72 2.96 22.62
CA GLU A 207 0.25 2.60 23.66
C GLU A 207 0.49 1.09 23.73
N ALA A 208 -0.57 0.27 23.69
CA ALA A 208 -0.45 -1.18 23.69
C ALA A 208 0.25 -1.70 22.41
N GLY A 209 -0.08 -1.15 21.25
CA GLY A 209 0.58 -1.48 19.98
C GLY A 209 2.07 -1.17 20.02
N HIS A 210 2.44 0.04 20.45
CA HIS A 210 3.82 0.49 20.55
C HIS A 210 4.61 -0.31 21.59
N ALA A 211 4.01 -0.64 22.74
CA ALA A 211 4.63 -1.53 23.73
C ALA A 211 4.96 -2.92 23.16
N ALA A 212 4.12 -3.41 22.25
CA ALA A 212 4.35 -4.65 21.52
C ALA A 212 5.19 -4.49 20.25
N LYS A 213 5.74 -3.29 19.99
CA LYS A 213 6.50 -2.94 18.77
C LYS A 213 5.69 -3.16 17.49
N ARG A 214 4.40 -2.85 17.55
CA ARG A 214 3.51 -2.84 16.38
C ARG A 214 3.01 -1.43 16.14
N PRO A 215 3.27 -0.86 14.95
CA PRO A 215 2.72 0.44 14.59
C PRO A 215 1.19 0.34 14.41
N VAL A 216 0.53 1.50 14.55
CA VAL A 216 -0.93 1.60 14.56
C VAL A 216 -1.42 2.49 13.43
N ALA A 217 -2.33 1.96 12.62
CA ALA A 217 -3.04 2.67 11.56
C ALA A 217 -4.49 2.91 11.97
N ILE A 218 -4.93 4.17 11.99
CA ILE A 218 -6.30 4.52 12.39
C ILE A 218 -7.09 5.07 11.20
N HIS A 219 -8.17 4.38 10.84
CA HIS A 219 -9.16 4.81 9.89
C HIS A 219 -10.06 5.87 10.51
N SER A 220 -10.21 7.02 9.88
CA SER A 220 -11.18 8.03 10.27
C SER A 220 -11.62 8.88 9.09
N TYR A 221 -12.95 8.99 8.86
CA TYR A 221 -13.51 9.79 7.77
C TYR A 221 -13.73 11.26 8.16
N GLY A 222 -13.92 11.57 9.43
CA GLY A 222 -14.23 12.91 9.90
C GLY A 222 -13.08 13.59 10.63
N ALA A 223 -13.09 14.93 10.66
CA ALA A 223 -12.05 15.75 11.26
C ALA A 223 -11.81 15.44 12.75
N SER A 224 -12.87 15.24 13.55
CA SER A 224 -12.73 14.95 14.99
C SER A 224 -11.99 13.64 15.25
N GLY A 225 -12.34 12.57 14.50
CA GLY A 225 -11.67 11.29 14.66
C GLY A 225 -10.23 11.31 14.15
N VAL A 226 -9.93 12.09 13.09
CA VAL A 226 -8.55 12.33 12.64
C VAL A 226 -7.76 13.07 13.72
N HIS A 227 -8.31 14.16 14.28
CA HIS A 227 -7.69 14.89 15.38
C HIS A 227 -7.33 13.94 16.53
N ASP A 228 -8.32 13.20 17.05
CA ASP A 228 -8.09 12.32 18.19
C ASP A 228 -7.08 11.20 17.88
N ALA A 229 -7.10 10.64 16.67
CA ALA A 229 -6.15 9.63 16.25
C ALA A 229 -4.71 10.17 16.19
N VAL A 230 -4.51 11.40 15.70
CA VAL A 230 -3.19 12.07 15.69
C VAL A 230 -2.72 12.34 17.12
N PHE A 231 -3.60 12.87 17.99
CA PHE A 231 -3.26 13.16 19.37
C PHE A 231 -3.11 11.90 20.24
N ALA A 232 -3.71 10.78 19.83
CA ALA A 232 -3.45 9.46 20.41
C ALA A 232 -2.06 8.91 20.06
N GLY A 233 -1.41 9.44 19.00
CA GLY A 233 -0.07 9.03 18.59
C GLY A 233 -0.04 7.95 17.51
N ALA A 234 -1.07 7.85 16.67
CA ALA A 234 -1.10 6.91 15.54
C ALA A 234 0.08 7.14 14.58
N ASP A 235 0.64 6.06 14.05
CA ASP A 235 1.75 6.11 13.08
C ASP A 235 1.25 6.51 11.69
N SER A 236 0.04 6.08 11.32
CA SER A 236 -0.63 6.56 10.13
C SER A 236 -2.12 6.78 10.35
N ILE A 237 -2.66 7.74 9.58
CA ILE A 237 -4.08 8.03 9.49
C ILE A 237 -4.55 7.65 8.09
N GLU A 238 -5.65 6.93 8.04
CA GLU A 238 -6.26 6.46 6.80
C GLU A 238 -7.54 7.28 6.52
N HIS A 239 -7.68 7.78 5.29
CA HIS A 239 -8.77 8.66 4.85
C HIS A 239 -8.80 10.02 5.55
N GLY A 240 -9.95 10.66 5.61
CA GLY A 240 -10.17 11.91 6.34
C GLY A 240 -10.50 13.10 5.44
N ILE A 241 -11.39 13.97 5.97
CA ILE A 241 -11.78 15.23 5.32
C ILE A 241 -11.83 16.35 6.35
N GLU A 242 -11.78 17.60 5.86
CA GLU A 242 -11.99 18.80 6.66
C GLU A 242 -11.07 18.90 7.89
N ILE A 243 -9.85 18.39 7.74
CA ILE A 243 -8.83 18.38 8.78
C ILE A 243 -8.30 19.82 8.95
N ASP A 244 -8.24 20.28 10.19
CA ASP A 244 -7.75 21.62 10.50
C ASP A 244 -6.21 21.72 10.49
N ASP A 245 -5.73 22.96 10.38
CA ASP A 245 -4.29 23.26 10.30
C ASP A 245 -3.51 22.81 11.55
N ASP A 246 -4.13 22.84 12.72
CA ASP A 246 -3.45 22.50 13.97
C ASP A 246 -3.26 20.98 14.06
N THR A 247 -4.22 20.19 13.59
CA THR A 247 -4.08 18.74 13.42
C THR A 247 -2.97 18.41 12.40
N PHE A 248 -2.92 19.12 11.26
CA PHE A 248 -1.83 18.94 10.29
C PHE A 248 -0.44 19.29 10.88
N LYS A 249 -0.34 20.39 11.63
CA LYS A 249 0.92 20.76 12.31
C LYS A 249 1.34 19.70 13.34
N GLU A 250 0.39 19.12 14.07
CA GLU A 250 0.69 18.04 15.00
C GLU A 250 1.12 16.75 14.27
N MET A 251 0.52 16.42 13.10
CA MET A 251 1.03 15.33 12.23
C MET A 251 2.51 15.57 11.84
N VAL A 252 2.84 16.78 11.39
CA VAL A 252 4.23 17.14 11.03
C VAL A 252 5.16 16.95 12.21
N LYS A 253 4.80 17.47 13.38
CA LYS A 253 5.59 17.39 14.61
C LYS A 253 5.83 15.95 15.06
N ARG A 254 4.83 15.08 14.97
CA ARG A 254 4.91 13.65 15.37
C ARG A 254 5.51 12.78 14.29
N GLY A 255 5.52 13.24 13.05
CA GLY A 255 5.93 12.44 11.89
C GLY A 255 4.87 11.45 11.43
N THR A 256 3.61 11.61 11.89
CA THR A 256 2.47 10.80 11.44
C THR A 256 2.31 10.90 9.93
N VAL A 257 2.18 9.76 9.25
CA VAL A 257 1.94 9.70 7.81
C VAL A 257 0.44 9.69 7.55
N TRP A 258 -0.02 10.52 6.60
CA TRP A 258 -1.42 10.48 6.17
C TRP A 258 -1.56 9.78 4.83
N VAL A 259 -2.50 8.81 4.77
CA VAL A 259 -2.85 8.02 3.59
C VAL A 259 -4.30 8.37 3.19
N PRO A 260 -4.51 9.40 2.35
CA PRO A 260 -5.82 10.00 2.12
C PRO A 260 -6.78 9.14 1.29
N THR A 261 -6.27 8.26 0.42
CA THR A 261 -7.05 7.36 -0.45
C THR A 261 -8.15 8.06 -1.26
N VAL A 262 -7.86 9.22 -1.84
CA VAL A 262 -8.80 10.03 -2.63
C VAL A 262 -9.31 9.24 -3.84
N ASP A 263 -8.42 8.48 -4.49
CA ASP A 263 -8.75 7.68 -5.68
C ASP A 263 -9.72 6.53 -5.38
N HIS A 264 -9.73 6.02 -4.16
CA HIS A 264 -10.63 4.98 -3.70
C HIS A 264 -12.12 5.36 -3.87
N ASN A 265 -12.49 6.54 -3.40
CA ASN A 265 -13.86 7.02 -3.55
C ASN A 265 -14.21 7.34 -5.01
N ARG A 266 -13.25 7.84 -5.81
CA ARG A 266 -13.42 8.00 -7.26
C ARG A 266 -13.69 6.64 -7.92
N TYR A 267 -12.96 5.60 -7.54
CA TYR A 267 -13.18 4.26 -8.05
C TYR A 267 -14.61 3.77 -7.78
N TYR A 268 -15.18 4.02 -6.60
CA TYR A 268 -16.58 3.65 -6.31
C TYR A 268 -17.59 4.39 -7.19
N VAL A 269 -17.34 5.66 -7.51
CA VAL A 269 -18.18 6.41 -8.45
C VAL A 269 -18.14 5.78 -9.83
N ASP A 270 -16.95 5.42 -10.33
CA ASP A 270 -16.76 4.86 -11.67
C ASP A 270 -17.24 3.40 -11.77
N ALA A 271 -17.06 2.62 -10.70
CA ALA A 271 -17.43 1.20 -10.63
C ALA A 271 -18.77 0.94 -9.91
N ARG A 272 -19.66 1.93 -9.85
CA ARG A 272 -20.93 1.86 -9.10
C ARG A 272 -21.75 0.60 -9.43
N ASP A 273 -21.74 0.18 -10.69
CA ASP A 273 -22.52 -0.96 -11.15
C ASP A 273 -21.92 -2.29 -10.64
N ASP A 274 -20.57 -2.37 -10.52
CA ASP A 274 -19.87 -3.50 -9.90
C ASP A 274 -20.30 -3.71 -8.45
N PHE A 275 -20.64 -2.62 -7.76
CA PHE A 275 -21.08 -2.63 -6.35
C PHE A 275 -22.60 -2.69 -6.19
N GLY A 276 -23.35 -2.44 -7.25
CA GLY A 276 -24.81 -2.31 -7.19
C GLY A 276 -25.25 -1.11 -6.36
N PHE A 277 -24.52 0.02 -6.42
CA PHE A 277 -24.90 1.25 -5.72
C PHE A 277 -26.09 1.92 -6.41
N ALA A 278 -27.04 2.36 -5.58
CA ALA A 278 -28.12 3.20 -6.03
C ALA A 278 -27.60 4.58 -6.49
N PRO A 279 -28.27 5.25 -7.45
CA PRO A 279 -27.81 6.53 -7.98
C PRO A 279 -27.62 7.63 -6.92
N ASP A 280 -28.37 7.61 -5.83
CA ASP A 280 -28.33 8.58 -4.73
C ASP A 280 -27.08 8.41 -3.82
N ALA A 281 -26.36 7.29 -3.90
CA ALA A 281 -25.08 7.11 -3.22
C ALA A 281 -23.95 7.92 -3.88
N ILE A 282 -24.09 8.32 -5.15
CA ILE A 282 -23.00 8.96 -5.90
C ILE A 282 -22.71 10.40 -5.48
N PRO A 283 -23.70 11.32 -5.31
CA PRO A 283 -23.41 12.71 -4.93
C PRO A 283 -22.66 12.85 -3.58
N PRO A 284 -22.99 12.10 -2.51
CA PRO A 284 -22.19 12.12 -1.28
C PRO A 284 -20.74 11.70 -1.49
N LEU A 285 -20.49 10.66 -2.28
CA LEU A 285 -19.12 10.21 -2.63
C LEU A 285 -18.36 11.30 -3.39
N GLN A 286 -18.96 11.94 -4.38
CA GLN A 286 -18.35 13.03 -5.13
C GLN A 286 -18.00 14.23 -4.22
N THR A 287 -18.88 14.57 -3.28
CA THR A 287 -18.63 15.62 -2.29
C THR A 287 -17.46 15.24 -1.37
N TYR A 288 -17.41 13.99 -0.92
CA TYR A 288 -16.31 13.48 -0.10
C TYR A 288 -14.97 13.54 -0.83
N ILE A 289 -14.92 13.12 -2.10
CA ILE A 289 -13.72 13.21 -2.96
C ILE A 289 -13.18 14.64 -3.01
N GLN A 290 -14.07 15.64 -3.22
CA GLN A 290 -13.66 17.03 -3.28
C GLN A 290 -13.07 17.51 -1.96
N LYS A 291 -13.71 17.20 -0.84
CA LYS A 291 -13.23 17.58 0.51
C LYS A 291 -11.91 16.89 0.85
N SER A 292 -11.78 15.59 0.56
CA SER A 292 -10.54 14.85 0.76
C SER A 292 -9.39 15.40 -0.08
N PHE A 293 -9.66 15.76 -1.35
CA PHE A 293 -8.68 16.41 -2.21
C PHE A 293 -8.25 17.79 -1.67
N GLN A 294 -9.17 18.62 -1.18
CA GLN A 294 -8.82 19.92 -0.58
C GLN A 294 -7.95 19.72 0.68
N SER A 295 -8.30 18.77 1.53
CA SER A 295 -7.48 18.42 2.70
C SER A 295 -6.09 17.92 2.28
N THR A 296 -6.00 17.10 1.21
CA THR A 296 -4.72 16.61 0.67
C THR A 296 -3.82 17.73 0.19
N LYS A 297 -4.39 18.70 -0.54
CA LYS A 297 -3.66 19.91 -0.97
C LYS A 297 -3.14 20.70 0.22
N ARG A 298 -4.01 20.94 1.22
CA ARG A 298 -3.65 21.70 2.43
C ARG A 298 -2.56 20.98 3.24
N ALA A 299 -2.66 19.67 3.39
CA ALA A 299 -1.66 18.85 4.08
C ALA A 299 -0.28 18.96 3.41
N PHE A 300 -0.24 18.88 2.07
CA PHE A 300 0.99 19.05 1.32
C PHE A 300 1.61 20.44 1.52
N GLU A 301 0.80 21.52 1.45
CA GLU A 301 1.26 22.90 1.70
C GLU A 301 1.86 23.07 3.11
N LEU A 302 1.34 22.36 4.11
CA LEU A 302 1.81 22.40 5.49
C LEU A 302 2.96 21.42 5.78
N GLY A 303 3.37 20.60 4.81
CA GLY A 303 4.50 19.68 4.94
C GLY A 303 4.17 18.35 5.62
N VAL A 304 2.90 17.95 5.68
CA VAL A 304 2.50 16.62 6.15
C VAL A 304 3.08 15.55 5.24
N LYS A 305 3.61 14.48 5.81
CA LYS A 305 4.07 13.32 5.06
C LYS A 305 2.86 12.56 4.50
N LEU A 306 2.76 12.48 3.17
CA LEU A 306 1.71 11.72 2.50
C LEU A 306 2.24 10.35 2.07
N GLY A 307 1.41 9.32 2.24
CA GLY A 307 1.67 7.96 1.79
C GLY A 307 0.66 7.54 0.72
N MET A 308 1.12 6.86 -0.34
CA MET A 308 0.22 6.28 -1.33
C MET A 308 -0.48 5.05 -0.74
N GLY A 309 -1.80 5.05 -0.78
CA GLY A 309 -2.64 3.90 -0.48
C GLY A 309 -3.82 3.85 -1.43
N SER A 310 -4.10 2.68 -1.98
CA SER A 310 -5.21 2.51 -2.93
C SER A 310 -6.54 2.21 -2.27
N ASP A 311 -6.51 1.64 -1.09
CA ASP A 311 -7.66 0.99 -0.43
C ASP A 311 -8.37 -0.01 -1.39
N ALA A 312 -7.55 -0.71 -2.20
CA ALA A 312 -8.06 -1.59 -3.25
C ALA A 312 -8.86 -2.74 -2.67
N VAL A 313 -10.05 -2.91 -3.22
CA VAL A 313 -10.98 -4.00 -2.95
C VAL A 313 -11.59 -4.49 -4.27
N TYR A 314 -11.91 -5.76 -4.39
CA TYR A 314 -12.69 -6.36 -5.47
C TYR A 314 -12.17 -6.01 -6.88
N SER A 315 -12.93 -5.23 -7.67
CA SER A 315 -12.54 -4.80 -9.02
C SER A 315 -11.53 -3.63 -9.03
N GLY A 316 -11.21 -3.03 -7.88
CA GLY A 316 -10.18 -2.00 -7.73
C GLY A 316 -8.75 -2.51 -7.91
N PHE A 317 -8.50 -3.81 -7.72
CA PHE A 317 -7.18 -4.38 -8.00
C PHE A 317 -6.82 -4.27 -9.49
N GLY A 318 -5.61 -3.79 -9.76
CA GLY A 318 -5.13 -3.36 -11.07
C GLY A 318 -5.24 -1.86 -11.29
N GLN A 319 -5.72 -1.08 -10.28
CA GLN A 319 -5.73 0.38 -10.25
C GLN A 319 -4.98 0.96 -9.03
N ASN A 320 -4.14 0.15 -8.39
CA ASN A 320 -3.49 0.46 -7.10
C ASN A 320 -2.70 1.78 -7.06
N THR A 321 -2.25 2.30 -8.19
CA THR A 321 -1.40 3.51 -8.24
C THR A 321 -2.16 4.78 -8.62
N GLY A 322 -3.50 4.72 -8.71
CA GLY A 322 -4.33 5.85 -9.10
C GLY A 322 -4.20 7.08 -8.19
N GLU A 323 -3.87 6.89 -6.92
CA GLU A 323 -3.67 7.94 -5.92
C GLU A 323 -2.56 8.94 -6.32
N LEU A 324 -1.52 8.49 -7.04
CA LEU A 324 -0.39 9.32 -7.45
C LEU A 324 -0.83 10.55 -8.27
N ARG A 325 -1.88 10.44 -9.09
CA ARG A 325 -2.40 11.58 -9.86
C ARG A 325 -3.01 12.67 -8.98
N TRP A 326 -3.61 12.27 -7.84
CA TRP A 326 -4.20 13.22 -6.90
C TRP A 326 -3.12 14.01 -6.18
N PHE A 327 -2.00 13.39 -5.85
CA PHE A 327 -0.86 14.08 -5.26
C PHE A 327 -0.25 15.11 -6.22
N VAL A 328 -0.11 14.78 -7.51
CA VAL A 328 0.35 15.76 -8.51
C VAL A 328 -0.67 16.89 -8.69
N LYS A 329 -1.97 16.60 -8.71
CA LYS A 329 -3.02 17.63 -8.72
C LYS A 329 -2.98 18.51 -7.47
N ALA A 330 -2.58 17.98 -6.33
CA ALA A 330 -2.44 18.73 -5.08
C ALA A 330 -1.19 19.64 -5.05
N GLY A 331 -0.30 19.54 -6.05
CA GLY A 331 0.86 20.42 -6.22
C GLY A 331 2.21 19.72 -6.11
N MET A 332 2.26 18.41 -5.89
CA MET A 332 3.51 17.66 -5.91
C MET A 332 4.09 17.58 -7.31
N THR A 333 5.41 17.59 -7.42
CA THR A 333 6.08 17.10 -8.63
C THR A 333 5.87 15.59 -8.78
N PRO A 334 5.95 15.01 -10.00
CA PRO A 334 5.87 13.57 -10.17
C PRO A 334 6.88 12.78 -9.32
N ALA A 335 8.09 13.30 -9.11
CA ALA A 335 9.09 12.69 -8.23
C ALA A 335 8.64 12.66 -6.75
N GLN A 336 8.03 13.75 -6.26
CA GLN A 336 7.46 13.79 -4.91
C GLN A 336 6.28 12.82 -4.76
N ALA A 337 5.40 12.73 -5.77
CA ALA A 337 4.31 11.77 -5.77
C ALA A 337 4.84 10.32 -5.76
N LEU A 338 5.85 10.00 -6.58
CA LEU A 338 6.50 8.68 -6.54
C LEU A 338 7.17 8.39 -5.19
N ALA A 339 7.71 9.39 -4.51
CA ALA A 339 8.29 9.22 -3.19
C ALA A 339 7.25 8.75 -2.15
N THR A 340 5.96 9.13 -2.28
CA THR A 340 4.88 8.65 -1.40
C THR A 340 4.64 7.14 -1.50
N ALA A 341 4.97 6.56 -2.65
CA ALA A 341 4.84 5.12 -2.95
C ALA A 341 6.19 4.38 -2.92
N THR A 342 7.27 5.02 -2.50
CA THR A 342 8.61 4.43 -2.45
C THR A 342 9.30 4.79 -1.13
N THR A 343 10.10 5.84 -1.09
CA THR A 343 10.93 6.19 0.08
C THR A 343 10.12 6.55 1.32
N THR A 344 9.04 7.33 1.19
CA THR A 344 8.16 7.69 2.32
C THR A 344 7.41 6.45 2.83
N ALA A 345 6.89 5.63 1.91
CA ALA A 345 6.20 4.40 2.28
C ALA A 345 7.14 3.39 2.96
N ALA A 346 8.36 3.21 2.44
CA ALA A 346 9.37 2.36 3.05
C ALA A 346 9.73 2.82 4.48
N ALA A 347 9.87 4.12 4.69
CA ALA A 347 10.15 4.70 6.00
C ALA A 347 9.01 4.45 7.01
N LEU A 348 7.73 4.59 6.58
CA LEU A 348 6.59 4.26 7.43
C LEU A 348 6.56 2.77 7.83
N LEU A 349 6.97 1.89 6.91
CA LEU A 349 7.06 0.45 7.19
C LEU A 349 8.30 0.06 8.03
N GLY A 350 9.22 1.00 8.33
CA GLY A 350 10.49 0.72 9.02
C GLY A 350 11.53 0.01 8.13
N HIS A 351 11.37 0.12 6.81
CA HIS A 351 12.19 -0.54 5.79
C HIS A 351 12.94 0.44 4.87
N GLU A 352 13.23 1.65 5.34
CA GLU A 352 13.94 2.69 4.57
C GLU A 352 15.38 2.29 4.15
N LYS A 353 15.92 1.23 4.75
CA LYS A 353 17.28 0.74 4.49
C LYS A 353 17.34 -0.40 3.46
N ASP A 354 16.18 -0.95 3.05
CA ASP A 354 16.14 -2.11 2.17
C ASP A 354 14.98 -2.10 1.16
N LEU A 355 14.02 -1.15 1.27
CA LEU A 355 12.91 -0.93 0.35
C LEU A 355 12.84 0.53 -0.13
N GLY A 356 12.13 0.74 -1.24
CA GLY A 356 11.78 2.08 -1.77
C GLY A 356 12.90 2.77 -2.53
N GLN A 357 14.06 2.12 -2.74
CA GLN A 357 15.15 2.64 -3.54
C GLN A 357 15.80 1.58 -4.42
N ILE A 358 16.38 2.01 -5.55
CA ILE A 358 17.28 1.20 -6.36
C ILE A 358 18.72 1.55 -5.96
N ALA A 359 19.26 0.83 -4.99
CA ALA A 359 20.59 1.03 -4.45
C ALA A 359 21.22 -0.31 -4.02
N ALA A 360 22.55 -0.37 -3.94
CA ALA A 360 23.23 -1.58 -3.47
C ALA A 360 22.78 -1.96 -2.06
N GLY A 361 22.48 -3.24 -1.84
CA GLY A 361 21.96 -3.80 -0.59
C GLY A 361 20.43 -3.82 -0.47
N PHE A 362 19.72 -3.02 -1.28
CA PHE A 362 18.24 -3.01 -1.31
C PHE A 362 17.68 -4.28 -1.97
N HIS A 363 16.44 -4.61 -1.69
CA HIS A 363 15.73 -5.66 -2.42
C HIS A 363 15.63 -5.31 -3.90
N ALA A 364 15.79 -6.33 -4.75
CA ALA A 364 15.67 -6.16 -6.19
C ALA A 364 14.20 -6.09 -6.61
N ASP A 365 13.53 -5.02 -6.18
CA ASP A 365 12.16 -4.65 -6.52
C ASP A 365 12.23 -3.49 -7.51
N ILE A 366 12.02 -3.76 -8.80
CA ILE A 366 12.30 -2.84 -9.91
C ILE A 366 11.14 -2.86 -10.90
N VAL A 367 10.71 -1.68 -11.33
CA VAL A 367 9.65 -1.51 -12.34
C VAL A 367 10.20 -0.80 -13.55
N ALA A 368 9.95 -1.35 -14.74
CA ALA A 368 10.24 -0.71 -16.01
C ALA A 368 8.97 -0.04 -16.57
N ILE A 369 9.04 1.26 -16.76
CA ILE A 369 7.96 2.13 -17.23
C ILE A 369 8.21 2.54 -18.66
N GLU A 370 7.22 2.42 -19.54
CA GLU A 370 7.20 3.06 -20.85
C GLU A 370 6.80 4.53 -20.68
N GLY A 371 7.69 5.45 -21.07
CA GLY A 371 7.51 6.89 -20.92
C GLY A 371 8.43 7.52 -19.89
N GLU A 372 8.07 8.73 -19.46
CA GLU A 372 8.87 9.59 -18.58
C GLU A 372 8.13 9.91 -17.26
N PRO A 373 8.10 8.96 -16.30
CA PRO A 373 7.27 9.08 -15.09
C PRO A 373 7.62 10.28 -14.20
N LEU A 374 8.81 10.85 -14.35
CA LEU A 374 9.22 12.08 -13.64
C LEU A 374 8.72 13.37 -14.32
N LYS A 375 8.25 13.29 -15.56
CA LYS A 375 7.60 14.41 -16.27
C LYS A 375 6.08 14.28 -16.27
N ASN A 376 5.59 13.05 -16.40
CA ASN A 376 4.17 12.74 -16.45
C ASN A 376 3.86 11.55 -15.53
N ILE A 377 3.17 11.79 -14.45
CA ILE A 377 2.83 10.74 -13.46
C ILE A 377 1.91 9.65 -14.05
N GLU A 378 1.11 9.97 -15.08
CA GLU A 378 0.27 8.98 -15.76
C GLU A 378 1.09 7.87 -16.42
N ASP A 379 2.35 8.13 -16.78
CA ASP A 379 3.24 7.10 -17.30
C ASP A 379 3.60 6.08 -16.21
N ALA A 380 3.79 6.51 -14.95
CA ALA A 380 3.97 5.58 -13.83
C ALA A 380 2.71 4.73 -13.57
N ILE A 381 1.52 5.32 -13.76
CA ILE A 381 0.24 4.64 -13.49
C ILE A 381 -0.11 3.64 -14.61
N LYS A 382 0.15 3.97 -15.88
CA LYS A 382 -0.33 3.22 -17.05
C LYS A 382 0.78 2.53 -17.85
N GLY A 383 2.01 2.99 -17.69
CA GLY A 383 3.15 2.58 -18.52
C GLY A 383 3.93 1.37 -18.01
N VAL A 384 3.46 0.65 -17.00
CA VAL A 384 4.16 -0.53 -16.44
C VAL A 384 4.24 -1.64 -17.49
N LYS A 385 5.47 -2.01 -17.89
CA LYS A 385 5.76 -3.05 -18.88
C LYS A 385 6.48 -4.25 -18.29
N TRP A 386 7.27 -4.05 -17.25
CA TRP A 386 8.03 -5.12 -16.65
C TRP A 386 8.22 -4.87 -15.14
N VAL A 387 8.13 -5.94 -14.35
CA VAL A 387 8.28 -5.86 -12.91
C VAL A 387 9.16 -7.01 -12.42
N MET A 388 10.15 -6.67 -11.60
CA MET A 388 10.95 -7.61 -10.82
C MET A 388 10.62 -7.42 -9.33
N LYS A 389 10.37 -8.51 -8.64
CA LYS A 389 10.20 -8.55 -7.17
C LYS A 389 11.21 -9.54 -6.61
N GLU A 390 12.08 -9.09 -5.70
CA GLU A 390 13.13 -9.90 -5.08
C GLU A 390 13.97 -10.69 -6.11
N GLY A 391 14.37 -10.02 -7.21
CA GLY A 391 15.19 -10.60 -8.26
C GLY A 391 14.45 -11.55 -9.22
N GLN A 392 13.15 -11.78 -9.02
CA GLN A 392 12.31 -12.59 -9.91
C GLN A 392 11.44 -11.70 -10.80
N VAL A 393 11.40 -11.98 -12.09
CA VAL A 393 10.51 -11.30 -13.02
C VAL A 393 9.08 -11.81 -12.81
N VAL A 394 8.18 -10.93 -12.40
CA VAL A 394 6.78 -11.26 -12.08
C VAL A 394 5.78 -10.69 -13.10
N VAL A 395 6.19 -9.68 -13.87
CA VAL A 395 5.44 -9.15 -15.01
C VAL A 395 6.39 -8.92 -16.17
N ASP A 396 6.02 -9.36 -17.36
CA ASP A 396 6.73 -9.08 -18.61
C ASP A 396 5.72 -8.86 -19.76
N LYS A 397 5.51 -7.58 -20.11
CA LYS A 397 4.60 -7.12 -21.19
C LYS A 397 5.37 -6.38 -22.29
N ARG A 398 6.67 -6.68 -22.45
CA ARG A 398 7.55 -6.01 -23.42
C ARG A 398 7.20 -6.32 -24.85
#